data_ef98b6cbf8d7f79b0e8666b60b7d3cc4
#
_entry.id   ef98b6cbf8d7f79b0e8666b60b7d3cc4
#
_cell.length_a   1.000
_cell.length_b   1.000
_cell.length_c   1.000
_cell.angle_alpha   90.00
_cell.angle_beta   90.00
_cell.angle_gamma   90.00
#
_symmetry.space_group_name_H-M   'P 1'
#
loop_
_entity.id
_entity.type
_entity.pdbx_description
1 polymer ?
#
loop_
_entity_poly.entity_id
_entity_poly.type
_entity_poly.pdbx_seq_one_letter_code
_entity_poly.pdbx_strand_id
1 'polypeptide(L)'
;MNQLAIDRKQEFNVLPQGLTENLYDDFIAFLDAKPKTIATYTRALRQFFIYIKDNGISHPTRETVLAFREELISKNKPTTVQNYIVTVRLFFRWLEQQGFYKNIADKIKSPVISKAHKKDYLTSKQVKVILSNLKLDCSEQGVRDYAIISTMVVGGLRTIEIARSNIADLRNVGDDAALFIQGKGRDEKTEYIKLPHPVERAIRKYLELRSSTEGQEPLFTSTSNNNFGCRLTTRSISGIVKARLKEAGYNSDMLTAHSLRHTAGTLSLLNGGTLEETQQLLRHNNINTTMIYLHHIDRAKNTSEERIASAIF
;
A
#
# COMPACT_ATOMS: atom_id res chain seq x y z
N MET A 1 -40.79 -40.88 -0.63
CA MET A 1 -39.97 -40.96 0.61
C MET A 1 -38.69 -40.16 0.39
N ASN A 2 -38.64 -39.00 0.89
CA ASN A 2 -37.70 -38.51 1.86
C ASN A 2 -37.94 -37.03 2.15
N GLN A 3 -38.58 -36.82 3.29
CA GLN A 3 -38.56 -35.63 4.06
C GLN A 3 -37.12 -35.35 4.50
N LEU A 4 -36.60 -34.19 4.19
CA LEU A 4 -35.57 -33.46 4.99
C LEU A 4 -35.63 -31.99 4.60
N ALA A 5 -36.77 -31.35 4.79
CA ALA A 5 -36.81 -29.91 5.00
C ALA A 5 -36.55 -29.67 6.48
N ILE A 6 -35.30 -29.50 6.85
CA ILE A 6 -34.97 -28.99 8.17
C ILE A 6 -35.19 -27.49 8.12
N ASP A 7 -36.40 -27.09 8.49
CA ASP A 7 -36.74 -25.70 8.78
C ASP A 7 -36.09 -25.32 10.09
N ARG A 8 -34.79 -24.99 10.04
CA ARG A 8 -34.11 -24.32 11.14
C ARG A 8 -34.40 -22.84 11.06
N LYS A 9 -35.58 -22.44 11.54
CA LYS A 9 -35.72 -21.12 12.18
C LYS A 9 -34.76 -21.13 13.37
N GLN A 10 -33.52 -20.73 13.17
CA GLN A 10 -32.65 -20.34 14.27
C GLN A 10 -33.32 -19.13 14.93
N GLU A 11 -33.92 -19.35 16.09
CA GLU A 11 -34.26 -18.28 17.00
C GLU A 11 -32.93 -17.67 17.42
N PHE A 12 -32.58 -16.55 16.77
CA PHE A 12 -31.44 -15.74 17.21
C PHE A 12 -31.79 -15.26 18.62
N ASN A 13 -31.06 -15.74 19.61
CA ASN A 13 -31.10 -15.16 20.93
C ASN A 13 -30.60 -13.72 20.80
N VAL A 14 -31.55 -12.80 20.69
CA VAL A 14 -31.27 -11.37 20.77
C VAL A 14 -30.69 -11.16 22.16
N LEU A 15 -29.40 -10.84 22.25
CA LEU A 15 -28.76 -10.63 23.54
C LEU A 15 -29.51 -9.51 24.25
N PRO A 16 -30.01 -9.75 25.47
CA PRO A 16 -30.80 -8.75 26.21
C PRO A 16 -30.04 -7.45 26.48
N GLN A 17 -28.73 -7.43 26.26
CA GLN A 17 -27.81 -6.34 26.62
C GLN A 17 -27.24 -5.58 25.39
N GLY A 18 -27.74 -5.83 24.17
CA GLY A 18 -27.20 -5.19 22.96
C GLY A 18 -25.79 -5.66 22.58
N LEU A 19 -25.09 -4.85 21.77
CA LEU A 19 -23.69 -5.13 21.43
C LEU A 19 -22.78 -4.70 22.58
N THR A 20 -22.05 -5.66 23.13
CA THR A 20 -21.11 -5.43 24.26
C THR A 20 -19.65 -5.34 23.76
N GLU A 21 -18.78 -4.73 24.57
CA GLU A 21 -17.33 -4.70 24.29
C GLU A 21 -16.73 -6.11 24.20
N ASN A 22 -17.26 -7.10 24.93
CA ASN A 22 -16.81 -8.49 24.83
C ASN A 22 -16.98 -9.05 23.43
N LEU A 23 -18.10 -8.77 22.75
CA LEU A 23 -18.31 -9.21 21.36
C LEU A 23 -17.34 -8.57 20.37
N TYR A 24 -16.87 -7.37 20.67
CA TYR A 24 -15.79 -6.74 19.89
C TYR A 24 -14.48 -7.52 20.04
N ASP A 25 -14.07 -7.83 21.29
CA ASP A 25 -12.84 -8.54 21.58
C ASP A 25 -12.89 -9.98 21.04
N ASP A 26 -14.01 -10.68 21.21
CA ASP A 26 -14.23 -12.02 20.67
C ASP A 26 -14.14 -12.06 19.15
N PHE A 27 -14.70 -11.07 18.47
CA PHE A 27 -14.56 -10.95 17.01
C PHE A 27 -13.12 -10.72 16.59
N ILE A 28 -12.40 -9.84 17.28
CA ILE A 28 -10.98 -9.58 16.96
C ILE A 28 -10.14 -10.84 17.17
N ALA A 29 -10.42 -11.62 18.23
CA ALA A 29 -9.75 -12.89 18.48
C ALA A 29 -10.10 -13.97 17.45
N PHE A 30 -11.32 -13.94 16.91
CA PHE A 30 -11.76 -14.86 15.86
C PHE A 30 -11.09 -14.62 14.50
N LEU A 31 -10.57 -13.42 14.24
CA LEU A 31 -10.02 -13.07 12.95
C LEU A 31 -8.73 -13.84 12.65
N ASP A 32 -8.78 -14.75 11.66
CA ASP A 32 -7.60 -15.38 11.07
C ASP A 32 -7.06 -14.49 9.95
N ALA A 33 -6.21 -13.54 10.33
CA ALA A 33 -5.62 -12.59 9.38
C ALA A 33 -4.25 -12.09 9.87
N LYS A 34 -3.47 -11.52 8.95
CA LYS A 34 -2.17 -10.92 9.32
C LYS A 34 -2.36 -9.75 10.29
N PRO A 35 -1.43 -9.54 11.25
CA PRO A 35 -1.57 -8.53 12.32
C PRO A 35 -1.97 -7.13 11.84
N LYS A 36 -1.43 -6.71 10.68
CA LYS A 36 -1.76 -5.40 10.09
C LYS A 36 -3.21 -5.33 9.58
N THR A 37 -3.76 -6.44 9.10
CA THR A 37 -5.16 -6.53 8.66
C THR A 37 -6.07 -6.48 9.88
N ILE A 38 -5.74 -7.26 10.92
CA ILE A 38 -6.45 -7.22 12.21
C ILE A 38 -6.47 -5.79 12.74
N ALA A 39 -5.31 -5.11 12.84
CA ALA A 39 -5.24 -3.71 13.28
C ALA A 39 -6.11 -2.75 12.44
N THR A 40 -6.29 -3.02 11.15
CA THR A 40 -7.18 -2.23 10.29
C THR A 40 -8.64 -2.48 10.64
N TYR A 41 -9.03 -3.73 10.83
CA TYR A 41 -10.40 -4.10 11.20
C TYR A 41 -10.73 -3.63 12.62
N THR A 42 -9.81 -3.81 13.58
CA THR A 42 -9.92 -3.28 14.94
C THR A 42 -10.26 -1.79 14.94
N ARG A 43 -9.48 -1.00 14.19
CA ARG A 43 -9.72 0.45 14.09
C ARG A 43 -11.07 0.77 13.45
N ALA A 44 -11.43 0.07 12.39
CA ALA A 44 -12.66 0.31 11.67
C ALA A 44 -13.89 -0.04 12.52
N LEU A 45 -13.86 -1.20 13.19
CA LEU A 45 -14.95 -1.63 14.05
C LEU A 45 -15.09 -0.73 15.29
N ARG A 46 -13.97 -0.29 15.88
CA ARG A 46 -13.97 0.65 17.01
C ARG A 46 -14.72 1.94 16.67
N GLN A 47 -14.61 2.45 15.44
CA GLN A 47 -15.34 3.64 15.02
C GLN A 47 -16.87 3.40 15.01
N PHE A 48 -17.32 2.19 14.64
CA PHE A 48 -18.73 1.83 14.69
C PHE A 48 -19.21 1.74 16.15
N PHE A 49 -18.42 1.16 17.07
CA PHE A 49 -18.77 1.11 18.49
C PHE A 49 -18.81 2.50 19.13
N ILE A 50 -17.89 3.39 18.77
CA ILE A 50 -17.92 4.80 19.21
C ILE A 50 -19.22 5.45 18.69
N TYR A 51 -19.54 5.28 17.42
CA TYR A 51 -20.74 5.84 16.81
C TYR A 51 -22.04 5.41 17.54
N ILE A 52 -22.23 4.12 17.78
CA ILE A 52 -23.42 3.62 18.47
C ILE A 52 -23.47 4.10 19.92
N LYS A 53 -22.35 4.19 20.61
CA LYS A 53 -22.24 4.72 21.97
C LYS A 53 -22.61 6.20 22.04
N ASP A 54 -22.04 7.02 21.17
CA ASP A 54 -22.27 8.47 21.14
C ASP A 54 -23.72 8.83 20.77
N ASN A 55 -24.40 7.96 20.03
CA ASN A 55 -25.80 8.12 19.67
C ASN A 55 -26.79 7.37 20.60
N GLY A 56 -26.30 6.76 21.69
CA GLY A 56 -27.13 6.05 22.67
C GLY A 56 -27.84 4.80 22.09
N ILE A 57 -27.27 4.16 21.05
CA ILE A 57 -27.89 3.05 20.35
C ILE A 57 -27.44 1.73 20.99
N SER A 58 -28.31 1.08 21.74
CA SER A 58 -28.03 -0.24 22.35
C SER A 58 -28.35 -1.41 21.41
N HIS A 59 -29.34 -1.26 20.54
CA HIS A 59 -29.79 -2.29 19.59
C HIS A 59 -29.70 -1.72 18.15
N PRO A 60 -28.52 -1.78 17.50
CA PRO A 60 -28.36 -1.25 16.17
C PRO A 60 -29.22 -2.02 15.16
N THR A 61 -29.81 -1.29 14.22
CA THR A 61 -30.60 -1.81 13.10
C THR A 61 -29.86 -1.58 11.78
N ARG A 62 -30.49 -2.02 10.69
CA ARG A 62 -29.97 -1.72 9.34
C ARG A 62 -29.84 -0.21 9.09
N GLU A 63 -30.81 0.55 9.59
CA GLU A 63 -30.84 2.02 9.48
C GLU A 63 -29.66 2.64 10.25
N THR A 64 -29.28 2.05 11.38
CA THR A 64 -28.07 2.47 12.12
C THR A 64 -26.81 2.34 11.27
N VAL A 65 -26.64 1.22 10.57
CA VAL A 65 -25.44 1.01 9.71
C VAL A 65 -25.47 1.94 8.51
N LEU A 66 -26.66 2.22 7.94
CA LEU A 66 -26.81 3.19 6.85
C LEU A 66 -26.46 4.60 7.31
N ALA A 67 -26.97 5.04 8.45
CA ALA A 67 -26.68 6.36 9.03
C ALA A 67 -25.18 6.51 9.34
N PHE A 68 -24.56 5.49 9.93
CA PHE A 68 -23.11 5.45 10.14
C PHE A 68 -22.34 5.60 8.83
N ARG A 69 -22.76 4.91 7.75
CA ARG A 69 -22.15 5.05 6.43
C ARG A 69 -22.24 6.49 5.91
N GLU A 70 -23.39 7.14 6.01
CA GLU A 70 -23.58 8.52 5.54
C GLU A 70 -22.71 9.50 6.34
N GLU A 71 -22.60 9.30 7.66
CA GLU A 71 -21.69 10.10 8.48
C GLU A 71 -20.23 9.90 8.07
N LEU A 72 -19.83 8.65 7.78
CA LEU A 72 -18.47 8.37 7.29
C LEU A 72 -18.20 9.04 5.94
N ILE A 73 -19.17 9.02 5.02
CA ILE A 73 -19.05 9.64 3.68
C ILE A 73 -18.79 11.14 3.80
N SER A 74 -19.43 11.82 4.75
CA SER A 74 -19.25 13.27 4.94
C SER A 74 -17.85 13.63 5.46
N LYS A 75 -17.17 12.71 6.17
CA LYS A 75 -15.90 12.99 6.88
C LYS A 75 -14.68 12.30 6.27
N ASN A 76 -14.87 11.31 5.41
CA ASN A 76 -13.79 10.42 4.99
C ASN A 76 -13.72 10.20 3.48
N LYS A 77 -12.53 9.78 3.01
CA LYS A 77 -12.35 9.36 1.62
C LYS A 77 -13.11 8.06 1.34
N PRO A 78 -13.66 7.85 0.13
CA PRO A 78 -14.43 6.65 -0.23
C PRO A 78 -13.73 5.32 0.11
N THR A 79 -12.40 5.25 -0.03
CA THR A 79 -11.60 4.05 0.32
C THR A 79 -11.61 3.76 1.82
N THR A 80 -11.62 4.79 2.67
CA THR A 80 -11.71 4.64 4.12
C THR A 80 -13.11 4.14 4.51
N VAL A 81 -14.15 4.76 3.94
CA VAL A 81 -15.55 4.34 4.16
C VAL A 81 -15.75 2.90 3.73
N GLN A 82 -15.22 2.50 2.57
CA GLN A 82 -15.29 1.12 2.10
C GLN A 82 -14.69 0.15 3.13
N ASN A 83 -13.50 0.42 3.66
CA ASN A 83 -12.86 -0.43 4.66
C ASN A 83 -13.70 -0.56 5.93
N TYR A 84 -14.31 0.53 6.38
CA TYR A 84 -15.15 0.53 7.57
C TYR A 84 -16.43 -0.28 7.36
N ILE A 85 -17.11 -0.08 6.25
CA ILE A 85 -18.35 -0.83 5.94
C ILE A 85 -18.05 -2.32 5.69
N VAL A 86 -16.93 -2.66 5.06
CA VAL A 86 -16.51 -4.07 4.91
C VAL A 86 -16.30 -4.72 6.27
N THR A 87 -15.67 -4.03 7.21
CA THR A 87 -15.43 -4.55 8.56
C THR A 87 -16.74 -4.75 9.33
N VAL A 88 -17.63 -3.76 9.29
CA VAL A 88 -18.97 -3.86 9.93
C VAL A 88 -19.76 -5.03 9.35
N ARG A 89 -19.72 -5.25 8.03
CA ARG A 89 -20.37 -6.42 7.40
C ARG A 89 -19.77 -7.76 7.86
N LEU A 90 -18.42 -7.82 8.02
CA LEU A 90 -17.75 -9.03 8.53
C LEU A 90 -18.16 -9.30 9.97
N PHE A 91 -18.23 -8.27 10.79
CA PHE A 91 -18.65 -8.38 12.19
C PHE A 91 -20.09 -8.89 12.33
N PHE A 92 -21.05 -8.30 11.63
CA PHE A 92 -22.44 -8.76 11.70
C PHE A 92 -22.67 -10.13 11.05
N ARG A 93 -21.86 -10.51 10.06
CA ARG A 93 -21.85 -11.88 9.53
C ARG A 93 -21.36 -12.87 10.58
N TRP A 94 -20.30 -12.55 11.29
CA TRP A 94 -19.78 -13.38 12.37
C TRP A 94 -20.80 -13.49 13.51
N LEU A 95 -21.42 -12.40 13.94
CA LEU A 95 -22.49 -12.43 14.96
C LEU A 95 -23.65 -13.35 14.57
N GLU A 96 -24.06 -13.32 13.31
CA GLU A 96 -25.11 -14.20 12.79
C GLU A 96 -24.67 -15.68 12.81
N GLN A 97 -23.43 -15.97 12.41
CA GLN A 97 -22.86 -17.32 12.46
C GLN A 97 -22.77 -17.88 13.89
N GLN A 98 -22.51 -17.02 14.86
CA GLN A 98 -22.48 -17.39 16.28
C GLN A 98 -23.89 -17.44 16.91
N GLY A 99 -24.93 -17.01 16.21
CA GLY A 99 -26.28 -16.93 16.74
C GLY A 99 -26.51 -15.77 17.73
N PHE A 100 -25.59 -14.81 17.78
CA PHE A 100 -25.67 -13.69 18.72
C PHE A 100 -26.55 -12.55 18.23
N TYR A 101 -26.53 -12.26 16.94
CA TYR A 101 -27.25 -11.11 16.39
C TYR A 101 -27.58 -11.34 14.90
N LYS A 102 -28.72 -10.81 14.44
CA LYS A 102 -29.09 -10.86 13.02
C LYS A 102 -28.10 -10.05 12.18
N ASN A 103 -27.78 -10.49 10.97
CA ASN A 103 -26.92 -9.73 10.05
C ASN A 103 -27.65 -8.51 9.47
N ILE A 104 -27.62 -7.41 10.19
CA ILE A 104 -28.23 -6.14 9.78
C ILE A 104 -27.43 -5.41 8.69
N ALA A 105 -26.18 -5.81 8.47
CA ALA A 105 -25.28 -5.20 7.49
C ALA A 105 -25.27 -5.91 6.14
N ASP A 106 -26.11 -6.95 5.95
CA ASP A 106 -26.17 -7.68 4.69
C ASP A 106 -26.49 -6.75 3.50
N LYS A 107 -25.77 -6.94 2.39
CA LYS A 107 -25.94 -6.16 1.15
C LYS A 107 -25.86 -4.64 1.28
N ILE A 108 -25.36 -4.10 2.39
CA ILE A 108 -25.08 -2.65 2.47
C ILE A 108 -23.93 -2.33 1.51
N LYS A 109 -24.20 -1.48 0.53
CA LYS A 109 -23.21 -1.08 -0.49
C LYS A 109 -22.18 -0.12 0.10
N SER A 110 -20.92 -0.35 -0.22
CA SER A 110 -19.86 0.64 0.01
C SER A 110 -19.91 1.74 -1.06
N PRO A 111 -19.35 2.93 -0.80
CA PRO A 111 -19.22 3.96 -1.82
C PRO A 111 -18.48 3.45 -3.05
N VAL A 112 -18.86 3.95 -4.21
CA VAL A 112 -18.14 3.68 -5.47
C VAL A 112 -16.77 4.36 -5.41
N ILE A 113 -15.72 3.58 -5.58
CA ILE A 113 -14.36 4.11 -5.70
C ILE A 113 -14.05 4.31 -7.17
N SER A 114 -13.72 5.55 -7.54
CA SER A 114 -13.19 5.81 -8.85
C SER A 114 -11.94 4.97 -9.11
N LYS A 115 -11.94 4.23 -10.22
CA LYS A 115 -10.78 3.46 -10.69
C LYS A 115 -9.71 4.34 -11.34
N ALA A 116 -9.97 5.64 -11.49
CA ALA A 116 -9.00 6.58 -12.02
C ALA A 116 -7.73 6.57 -11.17
N HIS A 117 -6.60 6.49 -11.83
CA HIS A 117 -5.30 6.46 -11.16
C HIS A 117 -5.05 7.83 -10.49
N LYS A 118 -4.88 7.83 -9.17
CA LYS A 118 -4.73 9.05 -8.36
C LYS A 118 -3.27 9.44 -8.08
N LYS A 119 -2.30 8.75 -8.69
CA LYS A 119 -0.88 9.01 -8.43
C LYS A 119 -0.16 9.33 -9.73
N ASP A 120 0.57 10.43 -9.71
CA ASP A 120 1.43 10.80 -10.82
C ASP A 120 2.71 9.95 -10.83
N TYR A 121 3.31 9.84 -11.99
CA TYR A 121 4.64 9.31 -12.17
C TYR A 121 5.61 10.43 -12.60
N LEU A 122 6.89 10.19 -12.45
CA LEU A 122 7.95 11.12 -12.86
C LEU A 122 8.44 10.76 -14.26
N THR A 123 8.65 11.76 -15.09
CA THR A 123 9.34 11.58 -16.38
C THR A 123 10.83 11.27 -16.16
N SER A 124 11.49 10.69 -17.16
CA SER A 124 12.94 10.43 -17.11
C SER A 124 13.74 11.70 -16.82
N LYS A 125 13.32 12.86 -17.36
CA LYS A 125 13.97 14.16 -17.08
C LYS A 125 13.85 14.54 -15.61
N GLN A 126 12.66 14.40 -15.03
CA GLN A 126 12.43 14.72 -13.61
C GLN A 126 13.23 13.79 -12.69
N VAL A 127 13.28 12.48 -12.98
CA VAL A 127 14.13 11.55 -12.22
C VAL A 127 15.60 11.94 -12.30
N LYS A 128 16.10 12.30 -13.50
CA LYS A 128 17.48 12.77 -13.67
C LYS A 128 17.77 14.01 -12.84
N VAL A 129 16.87 14.99 -12.79
CA VAL A 129 17.04 16.21 -11.97
C VAL A 129 17.12 15.83 -10.48
N ILE A 130 16.20 15.01 -9.98
CA ILE A 130 16.20 14.57 -8.58
C ILE A 130 17.53 13.88 -8.22
N LEU A 131 17.96 12.92 -9.04
CA LEU A 131 19.21 12.19 -8.78
C LEU A 131 20.45 13.07 -8.93
N SER A 132 20.44 14.05 -9.85
CA SER A 132 21.54 14.98 -10.01
C SER A 132 21.69 15.91 -8.79
N ASN A 133 20.58 16.42 -8.28
CA ASN A 133 20.59 17.24 -7.06
C ASN A 133 21.12 16.45 -5.85
N LEU A 134 20.68 15.19 -5.70
CA LEU A 134 21.15 14.32 -4.62
C LEU A 134 22.64 13.97 -4.71
N LYS A 135 23.22 13.91 -5.92
CA LYS A 135 24.66 13.68 -6.08
C LYS A 135 25.53 14.82 -5.55
N LEU A 136 24.99 16.02 -5.43
CA LEU A 136 25.69 17.18 -4.87
C LEU A 136 25.75 17.15 -3.34
N ASP A 137 24.84 16.41 -2.71
CA ASP A 137 24.82 16.23 -1.25
C ASP A 137 25.76 15.06 -0.86
N CYS A 138 26.99 15.40 -0.48
CA CYS A 138 28.01 14.42 -0.07
C CYS A 138 27.88 13.98 1.40
N SER A 139 26.91 14.49 2.15
CA SER A 139 26.66 14.03 3.51
C SER A 139 26.24 12.55 3.52
N GLU A 140 26.45 11.86 4.65
CA GLU A 140 25.96 10.47 4.82
C GLU A 140 24.46 10.37 4.49
N GLN A 141 23.68 11.36 4.92
CA GLN A 141 22.25 11.44 4.63
C GLN A 141 21.98 11.57 3.12
N GLY A 142 22.68 12.45 2.42
CA GLY A 142 22.52 12.64 0.98
C GLY A 142 22.89 11.41 0.18
N VAL A 143 24.02 10.79 0.50
CA VAL A 143 24.48 9.55 -0.15
C VAL A 143 23.51 8.39 0.11
N ARG A 144 22.99 8.25 1.33
CA ARG A 144 21.94 7.29 1.68
C ARG A 144 20.67 7.53 0.86
N ASP A 145 20.20 8.77 0.82
CA ASP A 145 18.94 9.13 0.16
C ASP A 145 19.03 8.91 -1.35
N TYR A 146 20.20 9.20 -1.93
CA TYR A 146 20.50 8.89 -3.33
C TYR A 146 20.42 7.37 -3.59
N ALA A 147 21.03 6.55 -2.72
CA ALA A 147 20.98 5.10 -2.85
C ALA A 147 19.55 4.56 -2.69
N ILE A 148 18.77 5.07 -1.73
CA ILE A 148 17.36 4.68 -1.54
C ILE A 148 16.53 5.01 -2.79
N ILE A 149 16.59 6.27 -3.27
CA ILE A 149 15.73 6.73 -4.37
C ILE A 149 16.09 6.05 -5.68
N SER A 150 17.40 5.90 -5.99
CA SER A 150 17.84 5.18 -7.18
C SER A 150 17.43 3.71 -7.16
N THR A 151 17.54 3.02 -6.02
CA THR A 151 17.11 1.63 -5.86
C THR A 151 15.58 1.50 -6.00
N MET A 152 14.82 2.44 -5.43
CA MET A 152 13.36 2.44 -5.51
C MET A 152 12.85 2.67 -6.93
N VAL A 153 13.43 3.62 -7.66
CA VAL A 153 12.95 3.97 -9.00
C VAL A 153 13.39 2.96 -10.06
N VAL A 154 14.58 2.38 -9.93
CA VAL A 154 15.07 1.38 -10.88
C VAL A 154 14.49 0.00 -10.61
N GLY A 155 14.45 -0.43 -9.35
CA GLY A 155 13.92 -1.74 -8.95
C GLY A 155 12.40 -1.77 -8.75
N GLY A 156 11.69 -0.65 -8.89
CA GLY A 156 10.25 -0.57 -8.65
C GLY A 156 9.84 -0.97 -7.22
N LEU A 157 10.67 -0.70 -6.22
CA LEU A 157 10.50 -1.19 -4.86
C LEU A 157 9.39 -0.47 -4.09
N ARG A 158 8.72 -1.23 -3.21
CA ARG A 158 7.83 -0.66 -2.19
C ARG A 158 8.65 -0.18 -0.98
N THR A 159 8.16 0.81 -0.26
CA THR A 159 8.83 1.30 0.97
C THR A 159 9.08 0.19 2.00
N ILE A 160 8.20 -0.80 2.10
CA ILE A 160 8.37 -1.92 3.04
C ILE A 160 9.51 -2.86 2.60
N GLU A 161 9.76 -3.01 1.30
CA GLU A 161 10.83 -3.83 0.76
C GLU A 161 12.19 -3.19 1.08
N ILE A 162 12.31 -1.87 0.93
CA ILE A 162 13.49 -1.10 1.39
C ILE A 162 13.66 -1.18 2.91
N ALA A 163 12.59 -0.99 3.68
CA ALA A 163 12.65 -1.00 5.14
C ALA A 163 13.12 -2.35 5.70
N ARG A 164 12.84 -3.45 5.02
CA ARG A 164 13.19 -4.82 5.44
C ARG A 164 14.53 -5.32 4.91
N SER A 165 15.16 -4.59 4.01
CA SER A 165 16.44 -5.00 3.43
C SER A 165 17.55 -4.94 4.48
N ASN A 166 18.37 -5.98 4.50
CA ASN A 166 19.59 -6.11 5.27
C ASN A 166 20.81 -6.05 4.33
N ILE A 167 21.99 -5.85 4.88
CA ILE A 167 23.24 -5.86 4.10
C ILE A 167 23.47 -7.25 3.46
N ALA A 168 23.18 -8.35 4.19
CA ALA A 168 23.28 -9.72 3.68
C ALA A 168 22.32 -10.04 2.53
N ASP A 169 21.35 -9.18 2.24
CA ASP A 169 20.45 -9.35 1.07
C ASP A 169 21.08 -8.87 -0.24
N LEU A 170 22.18 -8.12 -0.15
CA LEU A 170 22.99 -7.73 -1.29
C LEU A 170 23.90 -8.90 -1.69
N ARG A 171 23.52 -9.61 -2.76
CA ARG A 171 24.19 -10.84 -3.21
C ARG A 171 24.37 -10.81 -4.72
N ASN A 172 25.19 -11.72 -5.25
CA ASN A 172 25.28 -11.95 -6.67
C ASN A 172 24.32 -13.07 -7.12
N VAL A 173 23.76 -12.91 -8.30
CA VAL A 173 23.02 -13.95 -9.05
C VAL A 173 23.72 -14.10 -10.38
N GLY A 174 24.54 -15.14 -10.51
CA GLY A 174 25.55 -15.22 -11.56
C GLY A 174 26.56 -14.08 -11.40
N ASP A 175 26.80 -13.35 -12.48
CA ASP A 175 27.73 -12.20 -12.50
C ASP A 175 27.05 -10.87 -12.12
N ASP A 176 25.73 -10.85 -11.96
CA ASP A 176 24.96 -9.65 -11.69
C ASP A 176 24.77 -9.43 -10.17
N ALA A 177 24.98 -8.21 -9.70
CA ALA A 177 24.58 -7.81 -8.35
C ALA A 177 23.05 -7.78 -8.24
N ALA A 178 22.54 -8.29 -7.12
CA ALA A 178 21.11 -8.37 -6.83
C ALA A 178 20.81 -8.01 -5.38
N LEU A 179 19.62 -7.45 -5.14
CA LEU A 179 19.07 -7.23 -3.82
C LEU A 179 17.90 -8.18 -3.61
N PHE A 180 18.04 -9.10 -2.65
CA PHE A 180 16.96 -9.99 -2.24
C PHE A 180 15.99 -9.24 -1.36
N ILE A 181 14.69 -9.41 -1.60
CA ILE A 181 13.64 -8.61 -0.98
C ILE A 181 12.54 -9.46 -0.38
N GLN A 182 11.97 -8.97 0.72
CA GLN A 182 10.80 -9.52 1.34
C GLN A 182 9.57 -8.73 0.93
N GLY A 183 8.76 -9.30 0.03
CA GLY A 183 7.53 -8.71 -0.46
C GLY A 183 6.47 -8.48 0.62
N LYS A 184 5.46 -7.68 0.30
CA LYS A 184 4.31 -7.47 1.18
C LYS A 184 3.55 -8.79 1.38
N GLY A 185 3.40 -9.20 2.64
CA GLY A 185 2.67 -10.42 2.99
C GLY A 185 3.47 -11.71 2.82
N ARG A 186 4.77 -11.65 2.55
CA ARG A 186 5.69 -12.80 2.53
C ARG A 186 6.57 -12.79 3.77
N ASP A 187 6.94 -13.98 4.22
CA ASP A 187 7.78 -14.16 5.40
C ASP A 187 9.25 -14.39 5.01
N GLU A 188 9.52 -14.76 3.76
CA GLU A 188 10.85 -15.04 3.23
C GLU A 188 11.28 -14.05 2.14
N LYS A 189 12.59 -13.95 1.91
CA LYS A 189 13.25 -13.14 0.87
C LYS A 189 13.59 -14.01 -0.35
N THR A 190 12.58 -14.49 -1.06
CA THR A 190 12.72 -15.37 -2.22
C THR A 190 12.78 -14.63 -3.54
N GLU A 191 12.33 -13.38 -3.58
CA GLU A 191 12.39 -12.52 -4.77
C GLU A 191 13.60 -11.60 -4.69
N TYR A 192 14.13 -11.24 -5.86
CA TYR A 192 15.21 -10.27 -5.94
C TYR A 192 14.97 -9.26 -7.07
N ILE A 193 15.68 -8.15 -7.00
CA ILE A 193 15.85 -7.21 -8.11
C ILE A 193 17.32 -7.24 -8.54
N LYS A 194 17.55 -7.18 -9.86
CA LYS A 194 18.89 -6.91 -10.38
C LYS A 194 19.29 -5.47 -10.08
N LEU A 195 20.54 -5.28 -9.73
CA LEU A 195 21.11 -3.95 -9.49
C LEU A 195 22.03 -3.55 -10.62
N PRO A 196 21.57 -2.74 -11.58
CA PRO A 196 22.47 -2.16 -12.58
C PRO A 196 23.63 -1.43 -11.88
N HIS A 197 24.80 -1.47 -12.48
CA HIS A 197 26.04 -0.95 -11.89
C HIS A 197 25.95 0.44 -11.24
N PRO A 198 25.20 1.44 -11.81
CA PRO A 198 25.04 2.75 -11.15
C PRO A 198 24.30 2.65 -9.81
N VAL A 199 23.34 1.74 -9.66
CA VAL A 199 22.54 1.55 -8.43
C VAL A 199 23.36 0.78 -7.40
N GLU A 200 24.04 -0.28 -7.83
CA GLU A 200 24.96 -1.04 -6.97
C GLU A 200 26.04 -0.11 -6.39
N ARG A 201 26.68 0.68 -7.23
CA ARG A 201 27.71 1.66 -6.80
C ARG A 201 27.16 2.65 -5.78
N ALA A 202 25.93 3.12 -5.96
CA ALA A 202 25.29 4.03 -5.01
C ALA A 202 25.11 3.39 -3.63
N ILE A 203 24.68 2.12 -3.59
CA ILE A 203 24.53 1.36 -2.34
C ILE A 203 25.90 1.15 -1.69
N ARG A 204 26.89 0.69 -2.44
CA ARG A 204 28.24 0.44 -1.92
C ARG A 204 28.87 1.72 -1.37
N LYS A 205 28.78 2.84 -2.09
CA LYS A 205 29.27 4.14 -1.63
C LYS A 205 28.61 4.56 -0.30
N TYR A 206 27.33 4.27 -0.11
CA TYR A 206 26.67 4.53 1.16
C TYR A 206 27.20 3.60 2.26
N LEU A 207 27.41 2.33 1.99
CA LEU A 207 27.95 1.37 2.95
C LEU A 207 29.38 1.72 3.40
N GLU A 208 30.20 2.30 2.52
CA GLU A 208 31.55 2.77 2.84
C GLU A 208 31.56 3.90 3.89
N LEU A 209 30.46 4.68 3.98
CA LEU A 209 30.34 5.75 4.97
C LEU A 209 29.81 5.27 6.33
N ARG A 210 29.40 4.01 6.43
CA ARG A 210 28.85 3.47 7.67
C ARG A 210 29.94 2.94 8.59
N SER A 211 29.71 3.09 9.90
CA SER A 211 30.63 2.60 10.95
C SER A 211 30.60 1.08 11.09
N SER A 212 29.50 0.42 10.71
CA SER A 212 29.34 -1.04 10.75
C SER A 212 28.60 -1.51 9.51
N THR A 213 29.00 -2.68 9.01
CA THR A 213 28.46 -3.33 7.81
C THR A 213 28.22 -4.83 8.02
N GLU A 214 27.80 -5.23 9.23
CA GLU A 214 27.45 -6.62 9.50
C GLU A 214 26.23 -7.07 8.70
N GLY A 215 26.24 -8.32 8.25
CA GLY A 215 25.25 -8.83 7.29
C GLY A 215 23.79 -8.72 7.76
N GLN A 216 23.52 -8.90 9.05
CA GLN A 216 22.16 -8.83 9.59
C GLN A 216 21.66 -7.42 9.87
N GLU A 217 22.53 -6.43 9.75
CA GLU A 217 22.15 -5.04 9.92
C GLU A 217 21.24 -4.53 8.79
N PRO A 218 20.41 -3.52 9.08
CA PRO A 218 19.61 -2.88 8.06
C PRO A 218 20.49 -2.33 6.94
N LEU A 219 20.09 -2.53 5.69
CA LEU A 219 20.80 -1.95 4.54
C LEU A 219 20.81 -0.42 4.61
N PHE A 220 19.69 0.19 5.01
CA PHE A 220 19.56 1.64 5.17
C PHE A 220 19.16 2.00 6.60
N THR A 221 19.89 2.93 7.20
CA THR A 221 19.74 3.33 8.60
C THR A 221 19.32 4.79 8.75
N SER A 222 18.81 5.12 9.91
CA SER A 222 18.46 6.49 10.29
C SER A 222 19.72 7.30 10.65
N THR A 223 19.78 8.53 10.18
CA THR A 223 20.80 9.53 10.54
C THR A 223 20.26 10.54 11.55
N SER A 224 19.05 10.35 12.09
CA SER A 224 18.47 11.26 13.08
C SER A 224 19.06 10.99 14.48
N ASN A 225 19.27 12.04 15.27
CA ASN A 225 19.87 11.94 16.59
C ASN A 225 19.13 10.96 17.53
N ASN A 226 17.79 10.90 17.44
CA ASN A 226 16.98 10.03 18.32
C ASN A 226 17.04 8.56 17.95
N ASN A 227 17.35 8.21 16.70
CA ASN A 227 17.31 6.86 16.16
C ASN A 227 18.51 6.56 15.26
N PHE A 228 19.67 7.15 15.57
CA PHE A 228 20.89 6.99 14.78
C PHE A 228 21.25 5.50 14.65
N GLY A 229 21.59 5.06 13.44
CA GLY A 229 21.94 3.66 13.16
C GLY A 229 20.75 2.68 13.13
N CYS A 230 19.56 3.08 13.60
CA CYS A 230 18.39 2.20 13.61
C CYS A 230 17.79 2.01 12.22
N ARG A 231 17.08 0.90 12.02
CA ARG A 231 16.32 0.58 10.80
C ARG A 231 15.32 1.68 10.46
N LEU A 232 15.30 2.11 9.20
CA LEU A 232 14.29 3.05 8.70
C LEU A 232 12.89 2.40 8.68
N THR A 233 11.89 3.14 9.13
CA THR A 233 10.48 2.75 8.97
C THR A 233 9.97 3.09 7.58
N THR A 234 8.86 2.48 7.16
CA THR A 234 8.19 2.86 5.90
C THR A 234 7.74 4.32 5.88
N ARG A 235 7.42 4.88 7.05
CA ARG A 235 7.07 6.31 7.22
C ARG A 235 8.29 7.19 7.01
N SER A 236 9.43 6.84 7.61
CA SER A 236 10.69 7.57 7.43
C SER A 236 11.11 7.58 5.96
N ILE A 237 11.09 6.42 5.28
CA ILE A 237 11.41 6.32 3.85
C ILE A 237 10.45 7.19 3.00
N SER A 238 9.15 7.16 3.30
CA SER A 238 8.19 8.02 2.61
C SER A 238 8.46 9.51 2.84
N GLY A 239 8.86 9.88 4.04
CA GLY A 239 9.27 11.24 4.40
C GLY A 239 10.52 11.69 3.63
N ILE A 240 11.56 10.84 3.59
CA ILE A 240 12.80 11.08 2.82
C ILE A 240 12.45 11.34 1.35
N VAL A 241 11.73 10.44 0.71
CA VAL A 241 11.36 10.60 -0.71
C VAL A 241 10.58 11.90 -0.92
N LYS A 242 9.59 12.19 -0.05
CA LYS A 242 8.78 13.42 -0.18
C LYS A 242 9.62 14.68 -0.03
N ALA A 243 10.57 14.71 0.91
CA ALA A 243 11.50 15.84 1.11
C ALA A 243 12.36 16.07 -0.14
N ARG A 244 12.99 15.01 -0.66
CA ARG A 244 13.87 15.12 -1.83
C ARG A 244 13.11 15.46 -3.12
N LEU A 245 11.87 15.03 -3.27
CA LEU A 245 10.98 15.48 -4.35
C LEU A 245 10.68 16.98 -4.24
N LYS A 246 10.37 17.46 -3.03
CA LYS A 246 10.10 18.88 -2.77
C LYS A 246 11.32 19.75 -3.03
N GLU A 247 12.50 19.35 -2.58
CA GLU A 247 13.77 20.03 -2.82
C GLU A 247 14.10 20.15 -4.31
N ALA A 248 13.72 19.14 -5.11
CA ALA A 248 13.88 19.17 -6.56
C ALA A 248 12.77 19.98 -7.28
N GLY A 249 11.87 20.67 -6.54
CA GLY A 249 10.79 21.47 -7.09
C GLY A 249 9.48 20.70 -7.38
N TYR A 250 9.40 19.41 -7.03
CA TYR A 250 8.21 18.58 -7.31
C TYR A 250 7.33 18.43 -6.05
N ASN A 251 6.68 19.52 -5.64
CA ASN A 251 5.83 19.56 -4.45
C ASN A 251 4.35 19.32 -4.79
N SER A 252 3.99 18.10 -5.15
CA SER A 252 2.61 17.68 -5.42
C SER A 252 2.18 16.59 -4.43
N ASP A 253 0.95 16.66 -3.91
CA ASP A 253 0.38 15.60 -3.06
C ASP A 253 0.16 14.28 -3.82
N MET A 254 0.16 14.34 -5.14
CA MET A 254 0.08 13.18 -6.01
C MET A 254 1.42 12.44 -6.10
N LEU A 255 2.57 13.13 -5.85
CA LEU A 255 3.90 12.56 -5.87
C LEU A 255 4.33 12.10 -4.46
N THR A 256 4.57 10.81 -4.34
CA THR A 256 4.91 10.13 -3.08
C THR A 256 5.96 9.05 -3.34
N ALA A 257 6.45 8.39 -2.29
CA ALA A 257 7.33 7.23 -2.45
C ALA A 257 6.73 6.14 -3.36
N HIS A 258 5.40 5.97 -3.36
CA HIS A 258 4.73 5.03 -4.27
C HIS A 258 4.79 5.48 -5.73
N SER A 259 4.90 6.78 -5.98
CA SER A 259 5.08 7.33 -7.34
C SER A 259 6.40 6.91 -7.98
N LEU A 260 7.47 6.66 -7.21
CA LEU A 260 8.72 6.10 -7.74
C LEU A 260 8.51 4.70 -8.36
N ARG A 261 7.68 3.89 -7.73
CA ARG A 261 7.29 2.57 -8.26
C ARG A 261 6.40 2.70 -9.51
N HIS A 262 5.47 3.68 -9.53
CA HIS A 262 4.71 3.99 -10.74
C HIS A 262 5.64 4.47 -11.87
N THR A 263 6.62 5.29 -11.53
CA THR A 263 7.67 5.73 -12.45
C THR A 263 8.42 4.54 -13.04
N ALA A 264 8.86 3.59 -12.21
CA ALA A 264 9.52 2.38 -12.68
C ALA A 264 8.68 1.61 -13.72
N GLY A 265 7.41 1.34 -13.40
CA GLY A 265 6.50 0.63 -14.30
C GLY A 265 6.23 1.39 -15.61
N THR A 266 5.98 2.71 -15.52
CA THR A 266 5.73 3.53 -16.69
C THR A 266 6.98 3.67 -17.56
N LEU A 267 8.15 3.90 -16.97
CA LEU A 267 9.40 4.01 -17.73
C LEU A 267 9.83 2.67 -18.35
N SER A 268 9.56 1.54 -17.70
CA SER A 268 9.77 0.21 -18.29
C SER A 268 9.03 0.09 -19.62
N LEU A 269 7.72 0.33 -19.61
CA LEU A 269 6.88 0.25 -20.80
C LEU A 269 7.23 1.32 -21.87
N LEU A 270 7.54 2.56 -21.48
CA LEU A 270 7.90 3.63 -22.40
C LEU A 270 9.23 3.38 -23.11
N ASN A 271 10.13 2.59 -22.52
CA ASN A 271 11.43 2.22 -23.08
C ASN A 271 11.46 0.81 -23.68
N GLY A 272 10.31 0.26 -24.06
CA GLY A 272 10.20 -0.98 -24.83
C GLY A 272 10.04 -2.26 -24.01
N GLY A 273 9.93 -2.17 -22.69
CA GLY A 273 9.61 -3.33 -21.86
C GLY A 273 8.19 -3.85 -22.14
N THR A 274 8.01 -5.16 -22.09
CA THR A 274 6.68 -5.77 -22.21
C THR A 274 5.85 -5.61 -20.94
N LEU A 275 4.55 -5.91 -21.03
CA LEU A 275 3.66 -5.89 -19.85
C LEU A 275 4.09 -6.94 -18.82
N GLU A 276 4.50 -8.13 -19.29
CA GLU A 276 4.97 -9.24 -18.46
C GLU A 276 6.28 -8.91 -17.75
N GLU A 277 7.25 -8.33 -18.46
CA GLU A 277 8.50 -7.87 -17.86
C GLU A 277 8.25 -6.80 -16.81
N THR A 278 7.34 -5.87 -17.09
CA THR A 278 6.95 -4.83 -16.14
C THR A 278 6.19 -5.41 -14.94
N GLN A 279 5.35 -6.41 -15.15
CA GLN A 279 4.68 -7.15 -14.07
C GLN A 279 5.71 -7.83 -13.16
N GLN A 280 6.69 -8.50 -13.74
CA GLN A 280 7.79 -9.17 -13.02
C GLN A 280 8.65 -8.14 -12.25
N LEU A 281 9.06 -7.05 -12.90
CA LEU A 281 9.81 -5.96 -12.26
C LEU A 281 9.06 -5.42 -11.04
N LEU A 282 7.76 -5.22 -11.17
CA LEU A 282 6.92 -4.71 -10.09
C LEU A 282 6.45 -5.78 -9.12
N ARG A 283 6.64 -7.06 -9.43
CA ARG A 283 6.16 -8.18 -8.59
C ARG A 283 4.68 -8.06 -8.28
N HIS A 284 3.86 -7.84 -9.33
CA HIS A 284 2.42 -7.81 -9.23
C HIS A 284 1.84 -9.22 -9.40
N ASN A 285 1.10 -9.69 -8.39
CA ASN A 285 0.42 -10.99 -8.47
C ASN A 285 -0.69 -11.00 -9.52
N ASN A 286 -1.27 -9.84 -9.83
CA ASN A 286 -2.34 -9.69 -10.81
C ASN A 286 -1.91 -8.72 -11.91
N ILE A 287 -1.91 -9.20 -13.16
CA ILE A 287 -1.53 -8.43 -14.35
C ILE A 287 -2.40 -7.17 -14.53
N ASN A 288 -3.66 -7.21 -14.13
CA ASN A 288 -4.56 -6.05 -14.19
C ASN A 288 -4.01 -4.84 -13.42
N THR A 289 -3.19 -5.07 -12.39
CA THR A 289 -2.52 -4.00 -11.65
C THR A 289 -1.44 -3.33 -12.52
N THR A 290 -0.85 -4.06 -13.45
CA THR A 290 0.17 -3.53 -14.38
C THR A 290 -0.49 -2.89 -15.60
N MET A 291 -1.64 -3.38 -16.05
CA MET A 291 -2.39 -2.80 -17.18
C MET A 291 -2.76 -1.33 -16.98
N ILE A 292 -2.85 -0.87 -15.73
CA ILE A 292 -3.12 0.54 -15.42
C ILE A 292 -2.07 1.45 -16.09
N TYR A 293 -0.81 1.03 -16.19
CA TYR A 293 0.25 1.81 -16.83
C TYR A 293 0.08 1.89 -18.34
N LEU A 294 -0.34 0.80 -18.99
CA LEU A 294 -0.65 0.80 -20.43
C LEU A 294 -1.77 1.79 -20.77
N HIS A 295 -2.87 1.75 -20.04
CA HIS A 295 -3.99 2.67 -20.28
C HIS A 295 -3.57 4.15 -20.23
N HIS A 296 -2.65 4.50 -19.31
CA HIS A 296 -2.12 5.86 -19.24
C HIS A 296 -1.23 6.22 -20.44
N ILE A 297 -0.37 5.29 -20.85
CA ILE A 297 0.54 5.49 -21.99
C ILE A 297 -0.26 5.55 -23.29
N ASP A 298 -1.19 4.63 -23.49
CA ASP A 298 -2.04 4.56 -24.68
C ASP A 298 -2.90 5.80 -24.81
N ARG A 299 -3.48 6.31 -23.71
CA ARG A 299 -4.25 7.53 -23.72
C ARG A 299 -3.39 8.76 -24.04
N ALA A 300 -2.17 8.83 -23.49
CA ALA A 300 -1.23 9.92 -23.77
C ALA A 300 -0.70 9.92 -25.20
N LYS A 301 -0.63 8.75 -25.85
CA LYS A 301 -0.21 8.57 -27.25
C LYS A 301 -1.38 8.60 -28.23
N ASN A 302 -2.60 8.61 -27.76
CA ASN A 302 -3.78 8.58 -28.60
C ASN A 302 -4.00 9.96 -29.28
N THR A 303 -3.91 9.96 -30.60
CA THR A 303 -4.10 11.15 -31.46
C THR A 303 -5.50 11.21 -32.09
N SER A 304 -6.49 10.53 -31.50
CA SER A 304 -7.86 10.49 -32.06
C SER A 304 -8.48 11.87 -32.12
N GLU A 305 -8.27 12.73 -31.12
CA GLU A 305 -8.76 14.10 -31.10
C GLU A 305 -8.13 14.94 -32.22
N GLU A 306 -6.84 14.79 -32.46
CA GLU A 306 -6.14 15.47 -33.55
C GLU A 306 -6.67 15.03 -34.93
N ARG A 307 -6.90 13.71 -35.11
CA ARG A 307 -7.48 13.18 -36.34
C ARG A 307 -8.89 13.69 -36.57
N ILE A 308 -9.72 13.77 -35.53
CA ILE A 308 -11.06 14.31 -35.61
C ILE A 308 -11.01 15.81 -35.96
N ALA A 309 -10.14 16.58 -35.28
CA ALA A 309 -9.97 17.99 -35.57
C ALA A 309 -9.54 18.22 -37.01
N SER A 310 -8.55 17.49 -37.51
CA SER A 310 -8.10 17.57 -38.92
C SER A 310 -9.14 17.15 -39.94
N ALA A 311 -10.15 16.39 -39.56
CA ALA A 311 -11.24 15.98 -40.44
C ALA A 311 -12.39 17.02 -40.48
N ILE A 312 -12.45 17.91 -39.48
CA ILE A 312 -13.54 18.90 -39.32
C ILE A 312 -13.08 20.32 -39.69
N PHE A 313 -11.85 20.66 -39.34
CA PHE A 313 -11.22 21.96 -39.51
C PHE A 313 -10.09 21.95 -40.54
#